data_ed40fc8563c848ce3edcff6093e8980e
#
_entry.id   ed40fc8563c848ce3edcff6093e8980e
#
_cell.length_a   1.000
_cell.length_b   1.000
_cell.length_c   1.000
_cell.angle_alpha   90.00
_cell.angle_beta   90.00
_cell.angle_gamma   90.00
#
_symmetry.space_group_name_H-M   'P 1'
#
loop_
_entity.id
_entity.type
_entity.pdbx_description
1 polymer ?
#
loop_
_entity_poly.entity_id
_entity_poly.type
_entity_poly.pdbx_seq_one_letter_code
_entity_poly.pdbx_strand_id
1 'polypeptide(L)'
;MRIIQYLKSSKVAVLLITLLLIVQAFADLSLPRYTSDLVDIGIQQGGIEHASPDEMSADTFNYICMLADEDTEQLIRDSYEQNIAGENEASAGEDESNTGENGTRAGESEARNYILSEYGKENRAELDSAIALPLVLVHMSDIMGDASDSDASSGVSGESNNTAYSSGFSEAPSTDSSEASSSSDNVTALAQSAMQSGSFDWAQLYSAYKSGAISKAEIQSFINQARQAYGAIDDSLIQQQAIEAVKAEYEALGMDLGVIQLQYLAWLGAQMLGVAALMMAASISVGFVASRTAAKIARNLRERLFEKVVSFSDAEVQSFSAASLITRGTNDIQQIQMVLVMLLRMVLYAPILAIGGIIMVSQTNLAMSWIIVLAIVVIGIVIALLMALALPKFKIMQKLIDRVNLVSREMLTGMSVIRAFDRQEYEEARFDEASTALYKTQLFTNRVMTFMMPTMMLVMNGVSVLIVWVGGSYIDSGVIQTGDMIAFITYSMVIVMSFLMISMIAIMLPRADVAAQRVNEVLDTEPHRSVQLVS
;
A
#
# COMPACT_ATOMS: atom_id res chain seq x y z
N MET A 1 -33.86 -1.65 -5.75
CA MET A 1 -33.05 -2.07 -6.91
C MET A 1 -33.45 -3.48 -7.32
N ARG A 2 -34.14 -3.60 -8.44
CA ARG A 2 -34.66 -4.89 -8.94
C ARG A 2 -33.55 -5.82 -9.46
N ILE A 3 -32.44 -5.26 -9.95
CA ILE A 3 -31.30 -6.03 -10.46
C ILE A 3 -30.69 -6.95 -9.39
N ILE A 4 -30.65 -6.51 -8.12
CA ILE A 4 -30.11 -7.32 -7.02
C ILE A 4 -30.97 -8.58 -6.77
N GLN A 5 -32.25 -8.54 -7.11
CA GLN A 5 -33.14 -9.71 -6.95
C GLN A 5 -32.71 -10.88 -7.86
N TYR A 6 -32.15 -10.58 -9.04
CA TYR A 6 -31.66 -11.63 -9.95
C TYR A 6 -30.44 -12.37 -9.40
N LEU A 7 -29.65 -11.73 -8.54
CA LEU A 7 -28.50 -12.35 -7.88
C LEU A 7 -28.89 -13.35 -6.80
N LYS A 8 -30.11 -13.25 -6.26
CA LYS A 8 -30.59 -14.18 -5.22
C LYS A 8 -30.60 -15.65 -5.72
N SER A 9 -30.73 -15.88 -7.01
CA SER A 9 -30.67 -17.22 -7.61
C SER A 9 -29.26 -17.81 -7.70
N SER A 10 -28.22 -17.00 -7.50
CA SER A 10 -26.80 -17.38 -7.69
C SER A 10 -25.95 -17.08 -6.45
N LYS A 11 -26.49 -17.31 -5.26
CA LYS A 11 -25.83 -16.95 -3.97
C LYS A 11 -24.42 -17.53 -3.83
N VAL A 12 -24.21 -18.79 -4.25
CA VAL A 12 -22.89 -19.45 -4.18
C VAL A 12 -21.86 -18.75 -5.06
N ALA A 13 -22.27 -18.36 -6.28
CA ALA A 13 -21.38 -17.64 -7.18
C ALA A 13 -21.03 -16.24 -6.63
N VAL A 14 -22.00 -15.53 -6.05
CA VAL A 14 -21.76 -14.23 -5.41
C VAL A 14 -20.79 -14.37 -4.24
N LEU A 15 -20.98 -15.38 -3.38
CA LEU A 15 -20.07 -15.64 -2.26
C LEU A 15 -18.64 -15.95 -2.74
N LEU A 16 -18.52 -16.81 -3.76
CA LEU A 16 -17.22 -17.16 -4.35
C LEU A 16 -16.52 -15.93 -4.94
N ILE A 17 -17.26 -15.10 -5.69
CA ILE A 17 -16.73 -13.84 -6.23
C ILE A 17 -16.26 -12.92 -5.11
N THR A 18 -17.06 -12.76 -4.05
CA THR A 18 -16.66 -11.90 -2.91
C THR A 18 -15.39 -12.40 -2.24
N LEU A 19 -15.25 -13.72 -2.03
CA LEU A 19 -14.02 -14.30 -1.47
C LEU A 19 -12.80 -14.06 -2.38
N LEU A 20 -12.95 -14.28 -3.68
CA LEU A 20 -11.89 -14.01 -4.66
C LEU A 20 -11.52 -12.54 -4.73
N LEU A 21 -12.50 -11.63 -4.60
CA LEU A 21 -12.26 -10.18 -4.56
C LEU A 21 -11.54 -9.75 -3.28
N ILE A 22 -11.78 -10.40 -2.15
CA ILE A 22 -11.02 -10.16 -0.91
C ILE A 22 -9.57 -10.59 -1.11
N VAL A 23 -9.33 -11.77 -1.68
CA VAL A 23 -7.96 -12.24 -1.99
C VAL A 23 -7.26 -11.28 -2.96
N GLN A 24 -7.97 -10.85 -4.02
CA GLN A 24 -7.44 -9.90 -4.99
C GLN A 24 -7.10 -8.56 -4.31
N ALA A 25 -8.00 -8.03 -3.47
CA ALA A 25 -7.78 -6.75 -2.80
C ALA A 25 -6.63 -6.82 -1.77
N PHE A 26 -6.49 -7.95 -1.07
CA PHE A 26 -5.36 -8.16 -0.18
C PHE A 26 -4.04 -8.17 -0.94
N ALA A 27 -3.98 -8.88 -2.07
CA ALA A 27 -2.79 -8.90 -2.93
C ALA A 27 -2.47 -7.50 -3.49
N ASP A 28 -3.49 -6.75 -3.93
CA ASP A 28 -3.35 -5.38 -4.46
C ASP A 28 -2.81 -4.39 -3.40
N LEU A 29 -3.29 -4.53 -2.16
CA LEU A 29 -2.89 -3.68 -1.03
C LEU A 29 -1.55 -4.10 -0.40
N SER A 30 -1.05 -5.29 -0.68
CA SER A 30 0.26 -5.74 -0.20
C SER A 30 1.41 -5.16 -1.05
N LEU A 31 1.21 -4.90 -2.34
CA LEU A 31 2.25 -4.41 -3.24
C LEU A 31 2.89 -3.08 -2.80
N PRO A 32 2.14 -2.05 -2.34
CA PRO A 32 2.74 -0.82 -1.85
C PRO A 32 3.68 -1.03 -0.65
N ARG A 33 3.35 -1.98 0.24
CA ARG A 33 4.21 -2.34 1.37
C ARG A 33 5.53 -2.95 0.88
N TYR A 34 5.48 -3.93 -0.03
CA TYR A 34 6.69 -4.48 -0.63
C TYR A 34 7.53 -3.42 -1.36
N THR A 35 6.88 -2.40 -1.94
CA THR A 35 7.60 -1.29 -2.56
C THR A 35 8.28 -0.41 -1.50
N SER A 36 7.66 -0.21 -0.34
CA SER A 36 8.27 0.44 0.83
C SER A 36 9.51 -0.34 1.29
N ASP A 37 9.35 -1.65 1.55
CA ASP A 37 10.43 -2.53 2.00
C ASP A 37 11.59 -2.57 0.98
N LEU A 38 11.29 -2.51 -0.32
CA LEU A 38 12.31 -2.47 -1.38
C LEU A 38 13.15 -1.19 -1.32
N VAL A 39 12.53 -0.05 -1.02
CA VAL A 39 13.24 1.23 -0.92
C VAL A 39 13.97 1.34 0.40
N ASP A 40 13.31 1.07 1.52
CA ASP A 40 13.87 1.28 2.84
C ASP A 40 14.93 0.20 3.16
N ILE A 41 14.56 -1.08 3.10
CA ILE A 41 15.46 -2.17 3.45
C ILE A 41 16.38 -2.51 2.28
N GLY A 42 15.80 -2.66 1.08
CA GLY A 42 16.57 -3.10 -0.09
C GLY A 42 17.59 -2.09 -0.59
N ILE A 43 17.23 -0.80 -0.66
CA ILE A 43 18.09 0.24 -1.24
C ILE A 43 18.81 1.02 -0.16
N GLN A 44 18.11 1.58 0.83
CA GLN A 44 18.72 2.45 1.84
C GLN A 44 19.53 1.64 2.85
N GLN A 45 19.00 0.51 3.32
CA GLN A 45 19.65 -0.32 4.33
C GLN A 45 20.55 -1.42 3.75
N GLY A 46 20.71 -1.49 2.40
CA GLY A 46 21.60 -2.46 1.76
C GLY A 46 21.16 -3.91 1.91
N GLY A 47 19.86 -4.16 2.10
CA GLY A 47 19.29 -5.50 2.29
C GLY A 47 19.34 -6.03 3.73
N ILE A 48 19.72 -5.19 4.69
CA ILE A 48 19.79 -5.54 6.12
C ILE A 48 18.47 -5.10 6.77
N GLU A 49 17.70 -6.08 7.25
CA GLU A 49 16.36 -5.84 7.81
C GLU A 49 16.39 -5.54 9.31
N HIS A 50 17.40 -6.02 10.04
CA HIS A 50 17.44 -6.06 11.49
C HIS A 50 18.65 -5.34 12.05
N ALA A 51 18.46 -4.71 13.22
CA ALA A 51 19.53 -4.10 13.99
C ALA A 51 20.43 -5.13 14.70
N SER A 52 19.94 -6.38 14.86
CA SER A 52 20.73 -7.50 15.36
C SER A 52 21.40 -8.22 14.18
N PRO A 53 22.76 -8.21 14.07
CA PRO A 53 23.47 -8.86 12.98
C PRO A 53 23.33 -10.38 13.05
N ASP A 54 23.30 -11.06 11.88
CA ASP A 54 23.30 -12.52 11.82
C ASP A 54 24.65 -13.10 12.27
N GLU A 55 25.72 -12.35 12.07
CA GLU A 55 27.08 -12.69 12.47
C GLU A 55 27.80 -11.44 13.01
N MET A 56 28.55 -11.56 14.09
CA MET A 56 29.36 -10.49 14.65
C MET A 56 30.70 -10.99 15.17
N SER A 57 31.69 -10.11 15.24
CA SER A 57 33.01 -10.39 15.78
C SER A 57 32.95 -10.63 17.31
N ALA A 58 33.92 -11.38 17.83
CA ALA A 58 34.02 -11.61 19.26
C ALA A 58 34.23 -10.30 20.05
N ASP A 59 34.90 -9.33 19.46
CA ASP A 59 35.18 -8.05 20.09
C ASP A 59 33.89 -7.23 20.21
N THR A 60 33.13 -7.08 19.12
CA THR A 60 31.82 -6.40 19.10
C THR A 60 30.85 -7.08 20.07
N PHE A 61 30.76 -8.41 20.08
CA PHE A 61 29.92 -9.16 21.02
C PHE A 61 30.26 -8.83 22.48
N ASN A 62 31.56 -8.83 22.82
CA ASN A 62 32.02 -8.54 24.16
C ASN A 62 31.73 -7.08 24.57
N TYR A 63 31.88 -6.13 23.65
CA TYR A 63 31.60 -4.71 23.91
C TYR A 63 30.09 -4.48 24.12
N ILE A 64 29.24 -5.09 23.30
CA ILE A 64 27.79 -5.00 23.45
C ILE A 64 27.34 -5.61 24.79
N CYS A 65 27.85 -6.79 25.15
CA CYS A 65 27.56 -7.43 26.45
C CYS A 65 28.04 -6.58 27.64
N MET A 66 29.17 -5.87 27.53
CA MET A 66 29.66 -4.97 28.54
C MET A 66 28.73 -3.74 28.73
N LEU A 67 28.19 -3.23 27.62
CA LEU A 67 27.30 -2.08 27.59
C LEU A 67 25.86 -2.42 28.02
N ALA A 68 25.43 -3.67 27.87
CA ALA A 68 24.08 -4.12 28.21
C ALA A 68 23.85 -4.20 29.74
N ASP A 69 22.61 -3.99 30.17
CA ASP A 69 22.17 -4.29 31.54
C ASP A 69 22.13 -5.84 31.76
N GLU A 70 21.86 -6.29 33.00
CA GLU A 70 21.91 -7.71 33.31
C GLU A 70 20.90 -8.54 32.52
N ASP A 71 19.67 -8.04 32.36
CA ASP A 71 18.60 -8.75 31.64
C ASP A 71 18.90 -8.79 30.13
N THR A 72 19.33 -7.65 29.58
CA THR A 72 19.73 -7.53 28.15
C THR A 72 20.98 -8.34 27.84
N GLU A 73 21.99 -8.36 28.73
CA GLU A 73 23.19 -9.19 28.54
C GLU A 73 22.83 -10.67 28.46
N GLN A 74 21.91 -11.14 29.33
CA GLN A 74 21.49 -12.53 29.29
C GLN A 74 20.75 -12.84 27.98
N LEU A 75 19.84 -11.97 27.52
CA LEU A 75 19.17 -12.11 26.25
C LEU A 75 20.16 -12.21 25.09
N ILE A 76 21.19 -11.35 25.06
CA ILE A 76 22.21 -11.33 24.00
C ILE A 76 23.01 -12.66 24.04
N ARG A 77 23.44 -13.12 25.21
CA ARG A 77 24.19 -14.35 25.36
C ARG A 77 23.40 -15.60 24.97
N ASP A 78 22.12 -15.64 25.26
CA ASP A 78 21.22 -16.74 24.89
C ASP A 78 20.88 -16.71 23.39
N SER A 79 20.98 -15.54 22.78
CA SER A 79 20.64 -15.30 21.36
C SER A 79 21.78 -15.58 20.40
N TYR A 80 23.04 -15.65 20.86
CA TYR A 80 24.20 -15.88 19.98
C TYR A 80 25.02 -17.07 20.43
N GLU A 81 25.43 -17.90 19.44
CA GLU A 81 26.29 -19.05 19.63
C GLU A 81 27.68 -18.78 19.05
N GLN A 82 28.73 -19.25 19.74
CA GLN A 82 30.10 -19.08 19.29
C GLN A 82 30.40 -20.02 18.11
N ASN A 83 30.76 -19.47 16.97
CA ASN A 83 31.25 -20.25 15.82
C ASN A 83 32.77 -20.41 15.92
N ILE A 84 33.22 -21.66 16.15
CA ILE A 84 34.64 -22.00 16.09
C ILE A 84 34.95 -22.35 14.63
N ALA A 85 35.56 -21.40 13.91
CA ALA A 85 35.99 -21.61 12.53
C ALA A 85 36.94 -22.82 12.48
N GLY A 86 36.46 -23.96 12.03
CA GLY A 86 37.26 -25.16 11.91
C GLY A 86 36.53 -26.51 11.94
N GLU A 87 35.27 -26.59 12.42
CA GLU A 87 34.59 -27.88 12.54
C GLU A 87 33.69 -28.27 11.33
N ASN A 88 33.40 -27.40 10.40
CA ASN A 88 32.48 -27.72 9.28
C ASN A 88 33.14 -28.10 7.95
N GLU A 89 34.47 -28.09 7.82
CA GLU A 89 35.17 -28.63 6.62
C GLU A 89 35.65 -30.07 6.74
N ALA A 90 35.47 -30.76 7.88
CA ALA A 90 35.99 -32.11 8.13
C ALA A 90 35.03 -33.26 7.78
N SER A 91 33.90 -33.03 7.07
CA SER A 91 33.00 -34.13 6.70
C SER A 91 32.88 -34.42 5.20
N ALA A 92 33.83 -33.99 4.38
CA ALA A 92 33.89 -34.42 2.98
C ALA A 92 35.36 -34.65 2.54
N GLY A 93 35.90 -35.84 2.76
CA GLY A 93 37.15 -36.23 2.13
C GLY A 93 38.07 -37.01 3.07
N GLU A 94 37.77 -38.29 3.29
CA GLU A 94 38.79 -39.25 3.67
C GLU A 94 39.77 -39.41 2.51
N ASP A 95 41.02 -38.97 2.69
CA ASP A 95 42.18 -39.70 2.10
C ASP A 95 43.44 -39.43 2.93
N GLU A 96 44.07 -40.54 3.24
CA GLU A 96 45.21 -40.73 4.13
C GLU A 96 46.53 -40.11 3.65
N SER A 97 47.35 -39.89 4.63
CA SER A 97 48.82 -39.84 4.64
C SER A 97 49.51 -38.51 4.32
N ASN A 98 50.05 -37.86 5.35
CA ASN A 98 51.48 -37.79 5.51
C ASN A 98 51.92 -37.20 6.87
N THR A 99 52.77 -37.96 7.57
CA THR A 99 53.53 -37.57 8.77
C THR A 99 54.62 -36.56 8.43
N GLY A 100 54.78 -35.53 9.28
CA GLY A 100 55.98 -34.69 9.23
C GLY A 100 55.94 -33.41 10.11
N GLU A 101 56.43 -33.58 11.34
CA GLU A 101 57.24 -32.67 12.18
C GLU A 101 56.89 -31.16 12.33
N ASN A 102 56.62 -30.84 13.58
CA ASN A 102 57.10 -29.66 14.38
C ASN A 102 57.23 -28.32 13.70
N GLY A 103 56.34 -27.42 14.10
CA GLY A 103 56.54 -25.99 13.99
C GLY A 103 55.57 -25.24 14.91
N THR A 104 55.98 -25.03 16.16
CA THR A 104 55.35 -24.13 17.13
C THR A 104 55.21 -22.75 16.52
N ARG A 105 54.02 -22.41 16.04
CA ARG A 105 53.61 -21.02 15.79
C ARG A 105 52.70 -20.59 16.93
N ALA A 106 53.26 -19.77 17.80
CA ALA A 106 52.52 -19.07 18.81
C ALA A 106 51.58 -18.03 18.17
N GLY A 107 50.30 -18.09 18.51
CA GLY A 107 49.40 -16.94 18.65
C GLY A 107 48.91 -16.30 17.35
N GLU A 108 48.25 -17.02 16.46
CA GLU A 108 47.15 -16.44 15.70
C GLU A 108 45.89 -16.77 16.50
N SER A 109 45.29 -15.77 17.10
CA SER A 109 43.94 -15.80 17.67
C SER A 109 43.00 -16.22 16.53
N GLU A 110 42.53 -17.46 16.55
CA GLU A 110 41.46 -17.92 15.67
C GLU A 110 40.31 -16.89 15.83
N ALA A 111 39.97 -16.18 14.76
CA ALA A 111 38.89 -15.22 14.75
C ALA A 111 37.60 -15.96 15.09
N ARG A 112 37.15 -15.80 16.32
CA ARG A 112 35.90 -16.39 16.83
C ARG A 112 34.78 -15.44 16.55
N ASN A 113 33.85 -15.83 15.67
CA ASN A 113 32.66 -15.07 15.39
C ASN A 113 31.48 -15.62 16.19
N TYR A 114 30.50 -14.80 16.46
CA TYR A 114 29.22 -15.18 17.05
C TYR A 114 28.12 -15.15 15.99
N ILE A 115 27.37 -16.26 15.91
CA ILE A 115 26.26 -16.41 14.94
C ILE A 115 24.93 -16.41 15.70
N LEU A 116 23.92 -15.80 15.12
CA LEU A 116 22.58 -15.74 15.68
C LEU A 116 21.93 -17.12 15.77
N SER A 117 21.60 -17.56 16.98
CA SER A 117 20.96 -18.85 17.28
C SER A 117 19.50 -18.88 16.83
N GLU A 118 18.88 -20.07 16.80
CA GLU A 118 17.43 -20.20 16.55
C GLU A 118 16.60 -19.45 17.60
N TYR A 119 17.03 -19.45 18.87
CA TYR A 119 16.39 -18.67 19.93
C TYR A 119 16.45 -17.15 19.63
N GLY A 120 17.59 -16.66 19.17
CA GLY A 120 17.76 -15.26 18.76
C GLY A 120 16.87 -14.89 17.57
N LYS A 121 16.69 -15.78 16.61
CA LYS A 121 15.79 -15.56 15.47
C LYS A 121 14.31 -15.49 15.88
N GLU A 122 13.89 -16.31 16.85
CA GLU A 122 12.50 -16.26 17.37
C GLU A 122 12.21 -14.99 18.18
N ASN A 123 13.20 -14.47 18.91
CA ASN A 123 13.08 -13.28 19.75
C ASN A 123 13.69 -12.03 19.11
N ARG A 124 13.85 -12.01 17.79
CA ARG A 124 14.60 -10.98 17.07
C ARG A 124 14.12 -9.54 17.30
N ALA A 125 12.81 -9.32 17.38
CA ALA A 125 12.27 -7.99 17.63
C ALA A 125 12.65 -7.40 19.00
N GLU A 126 12.73 -8.24 20.04
CA GLU A 126 13.18 -7.85 21.36
C GLU A 126 14.69 -7.61 21.35
N LEU A 127 15.43 -8.49 20.67
CA LEU A 127 16.88 -8.37 20.50
C LEU A 127 17.27 -7.11 19.72
N ASP A 128 16.56 -6.76 18.63
CA ASP A 128 16.80 -5.55 17.84
C ASP A 128 16.70 -4.30 18.71
N SER A 129 15.68 -4.20 19.56
CA SER A 129 15.52 -3.06 20.47
C SER A 129 16.57 -3.02 21.58
N ALA A 130 17.05 -4.18 22.01
CA ALA A 130 18.04 -4.32 23.07
C ALA A 130 19.47 -3.99 22.59
N ILE A 131 19.81 -4.41 21.37
CA ILE A 131 21.17 -4.26 20.80
C ILE A 131 21.38 -2.91 20.12
N ALA A 132 20.32 -2.27 19.59
CA ALA A 132 20.43 -1.09 18.72
C ALA A 132 21.35 -0.01 19.31
N LEU A 133 21.08 0.48 20.52
CA LEU A 133 21.88 1.55 21.12
C LEU A 133 23.32 1.12 21.47
N PRO A 134 23.59 -0.03 22.10
CA PRO A 134 24.95 -0.54 22.31
C PRO A 134 25.75 -0.66 21.00
N LEU A 135 25.14 -1.17 19.94
CA LEU A 135 25.81 -1.36 18.64
C LEU A 135 26.16 -0.03 17.98
N VAL A 136 25.23 0.93 18.00
CA VAL A 136 25.49 2.31 17.52
C VAL A 136 26.67 2.94 18.25
N LEU A 137 26.76 2.78 19.57
CA LEU A 137 27.85 3.34 20.36
C LEU A 137 29.19 2.70 19.99
N VAL A 138 29.25 1.39 19.77
CA VAL A 138 30.46 0.66 19.39
C VAL A 138 31.01 1.11 18.04
N HIS A 139 30.14 1.28 17.05
CA HIS A 139 30.52 1.66 15.68
C HIS A 139 30.40 3.17 15.39
N MET A 140 30.21 4.00 16.41
CA MET A 140 29.99 5.44 16.21
C MET A 140 31.14 6.14 15.48
N SER A 141 32.39 5.70 15.69
CA SER A 141 33.56 6.22 14.98
C SER A 141 33.55 5.89 13.49
N ASP A 142 33.08 4.71 13.13
CA ASP A 142 33.06 4.22 11.75
C ASP A 142 31.94 4.91 10.96
N ILE A 143 30.77 5.04 11.58
CA ILE A 143 29.60 5.75 11.01
C ILE A 143 29.92 7.23 10.75
N MET A 144 30.64 7.90 11.65
CA MET A 144 31.02 9.32 11.49
C MET A 144 32.15 9.50 10.46
N GLY A 145 33.02 8.52 10.26
CA GLY A 145 34.09 8.53 9.28
C GLY A 145 33.57 8.52 7.85
N ASP A 146 32.62 7.65 7.55
CA ASP A 146 32.03 7.50 6.21
C ASP A 146 31.20 8.73 5.78
N ALA A 147 30.53 9.41 6.72
CA ALA A 147 29.78 10.63 6.44
C ALA A 147 30.69 11.78 5.94
N SER A 148 31.99 11.78 6.31
CA SER A 148 32.94 12.80 5.87
C SER A 148 33.51 12.57 4.47
N ASP A 149 33.56 11.31 4.02
CA ASP A 149 34.11 10.96 2.69
C ASP A 149 33.05 11.03 1.58
N SER A 150 31.76 10.81 1.91
CA SER A 150 30.66 10.94 0.94
C SER A 150 30.40 12.39 0.50
N ASP A 151 30.62 13.37 1.36
CA ASP A 151 30.50 14.81 1.03
C ASP A 151 31.66 15.35 0.15
N ALA A 152 32.81 14.66 0.10
CA ALA A 152 33.94 15.07 -0.72
C ALA A 152 33.80 14.66 -2.19
N SER A 153 32.95 13.71 -2.54
CA SER A 153 32.79 13.19 -3.91
C SER A 153 31.61 13.78 -4.70
N SER A 154 30.64 14.40 -4.03
CA SER A 154 29.51 15.08 -4.66
C SER A 154 29.68 16.59 -4.56
N GLY A 155 30.20 17.23 -5.60
CA GLY A 155 30.37 18.68 -5.70
C GLY A 155 29.05 19.45 -5.83
N VAL A 156 28.09 19.20 -4.95
CA VAL A 156 26.85 19.95 -4.79
C VAL A 156 26.89 20.59 -3.41
N SER A 157 27.17 21.89 -3.38
CA SER A 157 27.07 22.74 -2.20
C SER A 157 25.60 22.87 -1.76
N GLY A 158 25.14 21.90 -1.00
CA GLY A 158 23.94 21.99 -0.18
C GLY A 158 24.39 22.06 1.27
N GLU A 159 24.01 23.12 1.98
CA GLU A 159 24.21 23.22 3.42
C GLU A 159 23.58 21.99 4.09
N SER A 160 24.39 21.00 4.39
CA SER A 160 24.00 19.81 5.13
C SER A 160 23.85 20.19 6.60
N ASN A 161 22.66 19.96 7.14
CA ASN A 161 22.30 20.17 8.55
C ASN A 161 23.02 19.17 9.50
N ASN A 162 24.34 19.07 9.40
CA ASN A 162 25.17 18.29 10.32
C ASN A 162 25.33 18.96 11.71
N THR A 163 24.62 20.08 11.96
CA THR A 163 24.63 20.79 13.24
C THR A 163 23.76 20.17 14.33
N ALA A 164 22.88 19.21 14.00
CA ALA A 164 22.03 18.60 15.03
C ALA A 164 22.76 17.57 15.92
N TYR A 165 23.81 16.94 15.41
CA TYR A 165 24.54 15.90 16.15
C TYR A 165 25.65 16.46 17.08
N SER A 166 26.24 17.62 16.75
CA SER A 166 27.27 18.24 17.58
C SER A 166 26.74 19.14 18.69
N SER A 167 25.47 19.58 18.62
CA SER A 167 24.92 20.51 19.61
C SER A 167 24.32 19.84 20.85
N GLY A 168 24.00 18.53 20.79
CA GLY A 168 23.45 17.79 21.93
C GLY A 168 24.45 17.51 23.07
N PHE A 169 25.74 17.50 22.76
CA PHE A 169 26.80 17.18 23.73
C PHE A 169 27.60 18.39 24.23
N SER A 170 27.38 19.61 23.73
CA SER A 170 28.20 20.78 24.09
C SER A 170 27.68 21.64 25.24
N GLU A 171 26.50 21.37 25.81
CA GLU A 171 25.98 22.06 26.98
C GLU A 171 25.76 21.10 28.16
N ALA A 172 26.83 20.72 28.85
CA ALA A 172 26.74 20.21 30.20
C ALA A 172 26.60 21.40 31.16
N PRO A 173 25.59 21.41 32.05
CA PRO A 173 25.49 22.48 33.04
C PRO A 173 26.69 22.40 34.02
N SER A 174 27.44 23.47 34.10
CA SER A 174 28.46 23.69 35.13
C SER A 174 27.79 23.76 36.51
N THR A 175 27.73 22.65 37.21
CA THR A 175 27.44 22.62 38.65
C THR A 175 28.73 22.46 39.41
N ASP A 176 29.12 23.59 40.03
CA ASP A 176 30.05 23.65 41.11
C ASP A 176 29.57 22.77 42.28
N SER A 177 30.20 21.62 42.49
CA SER A 177 30.20 20.92 43.79
C SER A 177 31.41 20.00 43.86
N SER A 178 32.40 20.46 44.59
CA SER A 178 33.49 19.68 45.12
C SER A 178 33.00 18.61 46.09
N GLU A 179 33.59 17.43 45.95
CA GLU A 179 33.66 16.25 46.82
C GLU A 179 32.92 15.03 46.31
N ALA A 180 33.68 14.10 45.84
CA ALA A 180 33.73 12.66 45.99
C ALA A 180 33.95 11.84 44.71
N SER A 181 35.00 11.07 44.80
CA SER A 181 35.37 9.81 44.16
C SER A 181 36.03 9.85 42.79
N SER A 182 37.29 9.50 42.82
CA SER A 182 38.28 9.46 41.74
C SER A 182 38.08 8.38 40.63
N SER A 183 36.97 7.66 40.61
CA SER A 183 36.70 6.60 39.62
C SER A 183 35.67 7.00 38.58
N SER A 184 34.65 7.77 38.91
CA SER A 184 33.67 8.29 37.97
C SER A 184 34.25 9.32 36.99
N ASP A 185 35.29 10.04 37.43
CA ASP A 185 36.02 11.01 36.63
C ASP A 185 36.80 10.36 35.47
N ASN A 186 37.18 9.06 35.60
CA ASN A 186 37.96 8.39 34.59
C ASN A 186 37.13 7.96 33.36
N VAL A 187 35.89 7.50 33.57
CA VAL A 187 34.99 7.14 32.44
C VAL A 187 34.50 8.39 31.71
N THR A 188 34.15 9.44 32.48
CA THR A 188 33.73 10.74 31.98
C THR A 188 34.88 11.46 31.27
N ALA A 189 36.10 11.38 31.79
CA ALA A 189 37.29 11.93 31.13
C ALA A 189 37.71 11.17 29.87
N LEU A 190 37.61 9.84 29.85
CA LEU A 190 37.81 9.01 28.68
C LEU A 190 36.73 9.28 27.62
N ALA A 191 35.48 9.38 27.99
CA ALA A 191 34.38 9.73 27.10
C ALA A 191 34.54 11.15 26.51
N GLN A 192 34.95 12.12 27.33
CA GLN A 192 35.23 13.49 26.84
C GLN A 192 36.46 13.58 25.97
N SER A 193 37.51 12.80 26.25
CA SER A 193 38.69 12.74 25.37
C SER A 193 38.40 12.06 24.04
N ALA A 194 37.54 11.06 24.02
CA ALA A 194 37.08 10.36 22.82
C ALA A 194 36.19 11.26 21.95
N MET A 195 35.30 12.04 22.56
CA MET A 195 34.51 13.05 21.86
C MET A 195 35.36 14.17 21.25
N GLN A 196 36.52 14.47 21.85
CA GLN A 196 37.46 15.46 21.30
C GLN A 196 38.40 14.90 20.22
N SER A 197 38.72 13.60 20.27
CA SER A 197 39.63 12.92 19.33
C SER A 197 38.95 12.24 18.15
N GLY A 198 37.63 12.08 18.20
CA GLY A 198 36.86 11.40 17.15
C GLY A 198 37.05 9.87 17.09
N SER A 199 37.83 9.27 18.01
CA SER A 199 38.02 7.83 18.09
C SER A 199 37.98 7.35 19.53
N PHE A 200 37.08 6.42 19.84
CA PHE A 200 36.93 5.80 21.16
C PHE A 200 37.58 4.41 21.14
N ASP A 201 38.60 4.20 22.03
CA ASP A 201 39.26 2.90 22.12
C ASP A 201 38.48 1.93 23.03
N TRP A 202 37.57 1.19 22.42
CA TRP A 202 36.74 0.18 23.10
C TRP A 202 37.57 -0.94 23.73
N ALA A 203 38.72 -1.28 23.14
CA ALA A 203 39.61 -2.30 23.68
C ALA A 203 40.22 -1.88 25.02
N GLN A 204 40.59 -0.61 25.17
CA GLN A 204 41.06 -0.07 26.45
C GLN A 204 39.96 -0.07 27.49
N LEU A 205 38.74 0.37 27.15
CA LEU A 205 37.60 0.36 28.07
C LEU A 205 37.27 -1.05 28.53
N TYR A 206 37.21 -2.01 27.60
CA TYR A 206 36.95 -3.42 27.92
C TYR A 206 38.05 -4.02 28.79
N SER A 207 39.32 -3.71 28.55
CA SER A 207 40.42 -4.16 29.38
C SER A 207 40.37 -3.58 30.82
N ALA A 208 39.98 -2.33 30.94
CA ALA A 208 39.76 -1.66 32.22
C ALA A 208 38.56 -2.26 33.00
N TYR A 209 37.49 -2.61 32.29
CA TYR A 209 36.35 -3.34 32.87
C TYR A 209 36.75 -4.73 33.34
N LYS A 210 37.46 -5.48 32.53
CA LYS A 210 37.91 -6.87 32.83
C LYS A 210 38.93 -6.89 33.99
N SER A 211 39.74 -5.85 34.14
CA SER A 211 40.67 -5.71 35.27
C SER A 211 40.03 -5.24 36.55
N GLY A 212 38.73 -4.88 36.52
CA GLY A 212 38.00 -4.34 37.68
C GLY A 212 38.29 -2.86 37.98
N ALA A 213 39.01 -2.16 37.09
CA ALA A 213 39.30 -0.73 37.24
C ALA A 213 38.05 0.15 37.03
N ILE A 214 37.07 -0.36 36.24
CA ILE A 214 35.77 0.26 35.98
C ILE A 214 34.67 -0.74 36.36
N SER A 215 33.67 -0.28 37.12
CA SER A 215 32.53 -1.13 37.52
C SER A 215 31.42 -1.13 36.49
N LYS A 216 30.62 -2.20 36.44
CA LYS A 216 29.43 -2.27 35.54
C LYS A 216 28.43 -1.14 35.83
N ALA A 217 28.33 -0.67 37.09
CA ALA A 217 27.45 0.43 37.47
C ALA A 217 27.89 1.78 36.86
N GLU A 218 29.18 2.03 36.71
CA GLU A 218 29.71 3.22 36.03
C GLU A 218 29.44 3.20 34.53
N ILE A 219 29.61 2.04 33.89
CA ILE A 219 29.25 1.86 32.49
C ILE A 219 27.76 2.07 32.27
N GLN A 220 26.92 1.53 33.17
CA GLN A 220 25.46 1.73 33.08
C GLN A 220 25.06 3.20 33.31
N SER A 221 25.78 3.95 34.12
CA SER A 221 25.54 5.40 34.29
C SER A 221 25.83 6.16 32.99
N PHE A 222 26.90 5.78 32.27
CA PHE A 222 27.24 6.32 30.96
C PHE A 222 26.18 5.99 29.90
N ILE A 223 25.74 4.71 29.82
CA ILE A 223 24.67 4.29 28.92
C ILE A 223 23.36 5.03 29.20
N ASN A 224 23.00 5.20 30.48
CA ASN A 224 21.80 5.93 30.85
C ASN A 224 21.89 7.43 30.46
N GLN A 225 23.06 8.02 30.54
CA GLN A 225 23.30 9.38 30.07
C GLN A 225 23.22 9.47 28.56
N ALA A 226 23.82 8.52 27.83
CA ALA A 226 23.68 8.38 26.40
C ALA A 226 22.19 8.18 26.00
N ARG A 227 21.47 7.29 26.67
CA ARG A 227 20.03 7.07 26.48
C ARG A 227 19.19 8.32 26.74
N GLN A 228 19.56 9.16 27.70
CA GLN A 228 18.90 10.45 27.94
C GLN A 228 19.20 11.47 26.83
N ALA A 229 20.41 11.48 26.31
CA ALA A 229 20.79 12.34 25.19
C ALA A 229 20.10 11.90 23.88
N TYR A 230 20.04 10.58 23.65
CA TYR A 230 19.31 9.96 22.52
C TYR A 230 17.81 9.81 22.78
N GLY A 231 17.33 9.88 24.01
CA GLY A 231 15.91 9.73 24.37
C GLY A 231 14.99 10.87 23.91
N ALA A 232 15.57 11.95 23.38
CA ALA A 232 14.84 12.97 22.61
C ALA A 232 14.68 12.61 21.13
N ILE A 233 15.34 11.52 20.68
CA ILE A 233 15.37 11.02 19.30
C ILE A 233 14.41 9.82 19.25
N ASP A 234 13.63 9.73 18.18
CA ASP A 234 12.69 8.64 17.97
C ASP A 234 13.45 7.28 17.87
N ASP A 235 12.89 6.21 18.44
CA ASP A 235 13.47 4.86 18.42
C ASP A 235 13.75 4.37 16.99
N SER A 236 13.01 4.85 16.01
CA SER A 236 13.22 4.53 14.59
C SER A 236 14.55 5.05 14.04
N LEU A 237 15.02 6.21 14.50
CA LEU A 237 16.33 6.74 14.12
C LEU A 237 17.47 5.93 14.74
N ILE A 238 17.30 5.48 15.99
CA ILE A 238 18.30 4.62 16.66
C ILE A 238 18.41 3.30 15.89
N GLN A 239 17.30 2.72 15.45
CA GLN A 239 17.30 1.50 14.62
C GLN A 239 17.98 1.72 13.27
N GLN A 240 17.74 2.85 12.60
CA GLN A 240 18.43 3.18 11.34
C GLN A 240 19.95 3.30 11.53
N GLN A 241 20.39 3.95 12.60
CA GLN A 241 21.81 4.05 12.94
C GLN A 241 22.41 2.68 13.30
N ALA A 242 21.64 1.82 13.97
CA ALA A 242 22.08 0.46 14.29
C ALA A 242 22.27 -0.38 13.02
N ILE A 243 21.45 -0.21 11.99
CA ILE A 243 21.63 -0.89 10.70
C ILE A 243 22.91 -0.42 9.99
N GLU A 244 23.24 0.88 10.05
CA GLU A 244 24.54 1.34 9.55
C GLU A 244 25.71 0.73 10.33
N ALA A 245 25.57 0.57 11.65
CA ALA A 245 26.55 -0.15 12.46
C ALA A 245 26.69 -1.63 12.07
N VAL A 246 25.56 -2.31 11.74
CA VAL A 246 25.58 -3.67 11.21
C VAL A 246 26.31 -3.76 9.87
N LYS A 247 26.17 -2.76 8.99
CA LYS A 247 26.92 -2.69 7.74
C LYS A 247 28.42 -2.61 8.00
N ALA A 248 28.85 -1.72 8.90
CA ALA A 248 30.24 -1.57 9.28
C ALA A 248 30.80 -2.87 9.86
N GLU A 249 30.04 -3.58 10.71
CA GLU A 249 30.43 -4.88 11.25
C GLU A 249 30.58 -5.93 10.15
N TYR A 250 29.65 -6.03 9.19
CA TYR A 250 29.74 -6.97 8.08
C TYR A 250 30.92 -6.65 7.13
N GLU A 251 31.23 -5.38 6.90
CA GLU A 251 32.42 -4.99 6.17
C GLU A 251 33.72 -5.37 6.89
N ALA A 252 33.76 -5.16 8.23
CA ALA A 252 34.89 -5.58 9.06
C ALA A 252 35.08 -7.11 9.05
N LEU A 253 34.00 -7.89 8.96
CA LEU A 253 34.02 -9.35 8.80
C LEU A 253 34.39 -9.78 7.37
N GLY A 254 34.52 -8.84 6.41
CA GLY A 254 34.84 -9.13 5.01
C GLY A 254 33.66 -9.69 4.20
N MET A 255 32.43 -9.49 4.66
CA MET A 255 31.23 -9.91 3.93
C MET A 255 30.96 -8.95 2.76
N ASP A 256 30.50 -9.48 1.63
CA ASP A 256 30.13 -8.67 0.47
C ASP A 256 28.70 -8.15 0.62
N LEU A 257 28.56 -6.89 1.04
CA LEU A 257 27.28 -6.22 1.20
C LEU A 257 26.46 -6.19 -0.10
N GLY A 258 27.15 -6.13 -1.26
CA GLY A 258 26.46 -6.17 -2.56
C GLY A 258 25.75 -7.51 -2.81
N VAL A 259 26.31 -8.60 -2.33
CA VAL A 259 25.68 -9.93 -2.41
C VAL A 259 24.47 -10.00 -1.48
N ILE A 260 24.57 -9.50 -0.25
CA ILE A 260 23.48 -9.45 0.74
C ILE A 260 22.31 -8.64 0.16
N GLN A 261 22.60 -7.44 -0.34
CA GLN A 261 21.61 -6.58 -0.97
C GLN A 261 20.93 -7.25 -2.17
N LEU A 262 21.72 -7.83 -3.08
CA LEU A 262 21.18 -8.49 -4.27
C LEU A 262 20.29 -9.68 -3.90
N GLN A 263 20.66 -10.45 -2.89
CA GLN A 263 19.93 -11.61 -2.41
C GLN A 263 18.57 -11.18 -1.81
N TYR A 264 18.56 -10.12 -0.99
CA TYR A 264 17.33 -9.54 -0.44
C TYR A 264 16.42 -9.00 -1.55
N LEU A 265 16.95 -8.21 -2.48
CA LEU A 265 16.19 -7.66 -3.59
C LEU A 265 15.61 -8.74 -4.51
N ALA A 266 16.38 -9.80 -4.78
CA ALA A 266 15.91 -10.91 -5.60
C ALA A 266 14.77 -11.68 -4.88
N TRP A 267 14.90 -11.91 -3.57
CA TRP A 267 13.87 -12.56 -2.77
C TRP A 267 12.59 -11.73 -2.69
N LEU A 268 12.71 -10.44 -2.39
CA LEU A 268 11.58 -9.51 -2.34
C LEU A 268 10.91 -9.37 -3.71
N GLY A 269 11.70 -9.26 -4.78
CA GLY A 269 11.20 -9.24 -6.15
C GLY A 269 10.45 -10.52 -6.52
N ALA A 270 10.91 -11.70 -6.09
CA ALA A 270 10.21 -12.96 -6.29
C ALA A 270 8.86 -12.99 -5.53
N GLN A 271 8.81 -12.47 -4.30
CA GLN A 271 7.57 -12.33 -3.54
C GLN A 271 6.59 -11.38 -4.23
N MET A 272 7.05 -10.20 -4.69
CA MET A 272 6.21 -9.26 -5.45
C MET A 272 5.63 -9.89 -6.72
N LEU A 273 6.43 -10.64 -7.47
CA LEU A 273 5.97 -11.39 -8.65
C LEU A 273 4.95 -12.46 -8.28
N GLY A 274 5.16 -13.17 -7.17
CA GLY A 274 4.22 -14.16 -6.64
C GLY A 274 2.87 -13.55 -6.28
N VAL A 275 2.87 -12.42 -5.57
CA VAL A 275 1.66 -11.66 -5.22
C VAL A 275 0.96 -11.11 -6.47
N ALA A 276 1.71 -10.57 -7.43
CA ALA A 276 1.16 -10.11 -8.71
C ALA A 276 0.52 -11.27 -9.52
N ALA A 277 1.15 -12.45 -9.54
CA ALA A 277 0.59 -13.63 -10.17
C ALA A 277 -0.69 -14.11 -9.47
N LEU A 278 -0.73 -14.08 -8.14
CA LEU A 278 -1.93 -14.38 -7.35
C LEU A 278 -3.06 -13.40 -7.65
N MET A 279 -2.77 -12.09 -7.70
CA MET A 279 -3.72 -11.04 -8.06
C MET A 279 -4.27 -11.26 -9.48
N MET A 280 -3.41 -11.58 -10.45
CA MET A 280 -3.80 -11.90 -11.82
C MET A 280 -4.72 -13.13 -11.87
N ALA A 281 -4.37 -14.21 -11.20
CA ALA A 281 -5.17 -15.43 -11.15
C ALA A 281 -6.55 -15.18 -10.50
N ALA A 282 -6.59 -14.43 -9.40
CA ALA A 282 -7.82 -14.02 -8.74
C ALA A 282 -8.69 -13.15 -9.65
N SER A 283 -8.12 -12.15 -10.30
CA SER A 283 -8.84 -11.25 -11.22
C SER A 283 -9.44 -11.99 -12.43
N ILE A 284 -8.69 -12.91 -13.04
CA ILE A 284 -9.17 -13.77 -14.14
C ILE A 284 -10.33 -14.66 -13.63
N SER A 285 -10.18 -15.27 -12.47
CA SER A 285 -11.20 -16.13 -11.86
C SER A 285 -12.49 -15.36 -11.55
N VAL A 286 -12.37 -14.15 -10.98
CA VAL A 286 -13.51 -13.24 -10.76
C VAL A 286 -14.19 -12.89 -12.08
N GLY A 287 -13.42 -12.51 -13.10
CA GLY A 287 -13.95 -12.18 -14.43
C GLY A 287 -14.71 -13.35 -15.05
N PHE A 288 -14.15 -14.55 -14.96
CA PHE A 288 -14.75 -15.77 -15.49
C PHE A 288 -16.07 -16.12 -14.77
N VAL A 289 -16.05 -16.17 -13.43
CA VAL A 289 -17.23 -16.53 -12.63
C VAL A 289 -18.32 -15.46 -12.77
N ALA A 290 -17.98 -14.18 -12.76
CA ALA A 290 -18.92 -13.08 -12.91
C ALA A 290 -19.60 -13.11 -14.29
N SER A 291 -18.82 -13.25 -15.37
CA SER A 291 -19.35 -13.32 -16.75
C SER A 291 -20.23 -14.53 -16.95
N ARG A 292 -19.81 -15.71 -16.47
CA ARG A 292 -20.60 -16.95 -16.53
C ARG A 292 -21.92 -16.83 -15.78
N THR A 293 -21.88 -16.21 -14.58
CA THR A 293 -23.08 -16.01 -13.75
C THR A 293 -24.05 -15.04 -14.41
N ALA A 294 -23.56 -13.90 -14.91
CA ALA A 294 -24.38 -12.93 -15.60
C ALA A 294 -25.00 -13.50 -16.88
N ALA A 295 -24.23 -14.26 -17.67
CA ALA A 295 -24.73 -14.95 -18.87
C ALA A 295 -25.80 -15.99 -18.54
N LYS A 296 -25.65 -16.76 -17.46
CA LYS A 296 -26.66 -17.71 -16.97
C LYS A 296 -27.95 -17.00 -16.56
N ILE A 297 -27.84 -15.87 -15.84
CA ILE A 297 -29.01 -15.07 -15.46
C ILE A 297 -29.72 -14.52 -16.71
N ALA A 298 -28.96 -13.98 -17.67
CA ALA A 298 -29.52 -13.45 -18.91
C ALA A 298 -30.23 -14.54 -19.74
N ARG A 299 -29.64 -15.74 -19.82
CA ARG A 299 -30.28 -16.90 -20.46
C ARG A 299 -31.61 -17.23 -19.79
N ASN A 300 -31.63 -17.37 -18.48
CA ASN A 300 -32.84 -17.71 -17.74
C ASN A 300 -33.92 -16.62 -17.86
N LEU A 301 -33.51 -15.33 -17.93
CA LEU A 301 -34.45 -14.24 -18.18
C LEU A 301 -35.05 -14.31 -19.59
N ARG A 302 -34.26 -14.63 -20.62
CA ARG A 302 -34.78 -14.82 -21.98
C ARG A 302 -35.75 -16.00 -22.08
N GLU A 303 -35.41 -17.11 -21.43
CA GLU A 303 -36.23 -18.30 -21.37
C GLU A 303 -37.61 -17.98 -20.75
N ARG A 304 -37.62 -17.39 -19.55
CA ARG A 304 -38.86 -17.00 -18.86
C ARG A 304 -39.66 -15.95 -19.63
N LEU A 305 -38.97 -14.96 -20.23
CA LEU A 305 -39.64 -13.94 -21.02
C LEU A 305 -40.33 -14.57 -22.23
N PHE A 306 -39.63 -15.48 -22.94
CA PHE A 306 -40.17 -16.18 -24.09
C PHE A 306 -41.36 -17.05 -23.74
N GLU A 307 -41.26 -17.87 -22.68
CA GLU A 307 -42.38 -18.71 -22.18
C GLU A 307 -43.58 -17.83 -21.85
N LYS A 308 -43.33 -16.67 -21.22
CA LYS A 308 -44.40 -15.73 -20.85
C LYS A 308 -45.07 -15.12 -22.05
N VAL A 309 -44.29 -14.65 -23.04
CA VAL A 309 -44.83 -14.06 -24.28
C VAL A 309 -45.62 -15.07 -25.11
N VAL A 310 -45.17 -16.32 -25.18
CA VAL A 310 -45.93 -17.41 -25.85
C VAL A 310 -47.26 -17.69 -25.14
N SER A 311 -47.39 -17.44 -23.84
CA SER A 311 -48.63 -17.60 -23.10
C SER A 311 -49.62 -16.41 -23.19
N PHE A 312 -49.24 -15.32 -23.87
CA PHE A 312 -50.05 -14.12 -24.07
C PHE A 312 -51.17 -14.33 -25.08
N SER A 313 -52.30 -13.68 -24.85
CA SER A 313 -53.34 -13.51 -25.85
C SER A 313 -53.03 -12.32 -26.78
N ASP A 314 -53.82 -12.20 -27.88
CA ASP A 314 -53.65 -11.09 -28.83
C ASP A 314 -53.79 -9.71 -28.16
N ALA A 315 -54.55 -9.58 -27.09
CA ALA A 315 -54.72 -8.33 -26.34
C ALA A 315 -53.44 -7.87 -25.66
N GLU A 316 -52.74 -8.80 -24.97
CA GLU A 316 -51.47 -8.47 -24.32
C GLU A 316 -50.37 -8.18 -25.35
N VAL A 317 -50.31 -8.98 -26.44
CA VAL A 317 -49.31 -8.73 -27.52
C VAL A 317 -49.53 -7.35 -28.14
N GLN A 318 -50.77 -6.91 -28.35
CA GLN A 318 -51.07 -5.59 -28.85
C GLN A 318 -50.71 -4.48 -27.86
N SER A 319 -50.92 -4.70 -26.53
CA SER A 319 -50.59 -3.71 -25.50
C SER A 319 -49.11 -3.41 -25.44
N PHE A 320 -48.25 -4.40 -25.61
CA PHE A 320 -46.79 -4.24 -25.57
C PHE A 320 -46.15 -3.89 -26.93
N SER A 321 -46.78 -4.14 -28.04
CA SER A 321 -46.27 -4.20 -29.43
C SER A 321 -45.13 -5.24 -29.64
N ALA A 322 -45.11 -5.88 -30.80
CA ALA A 322 -44.09 -6.88 -31.14
C ALA A 322 -42.67 -6.31 -31.11
N ALA A 323 -42.45 -5.07 -31.58
CA ALA A 323 -41.15 -4.41 -31.57
C ALA A 323 -40.64 -4.18 -30.14
N SER A 324 -41.53 -3.81 -29.21
CA SER A 324 -41.17 -3.63 -27.80
C SER A 324 -40.78 -4.95 -27.10
N LEU A 325 -41.52 -6.02 -27.36
CA LEU A 325 -41.22 -7.36 -26.81
C LEU A 325 -39.87 -7.89 -27.31
N ILE A 326 -39.55 -7.70 -28.60
CA ILE A 326 -38.25 -8.06 -29.17
C ILE A 326 -37.13 -7.25 -28.48
N THR A 327 -37.30 -5.94 -28.31
CA THR A 327 -36.29 -5.08 -27.68
C THR A 327 -36.05 -5.50 -26.21
N ARG A 328 -37.10 -5.87 -25.46
CA ARG A 328 -37.01 -6.35 -24.08
C ARG A 328 -36.28 -7.69 -24.00
N GLY A 329 -36.50 -8.61 -24.95
CA GLY A 329 -35.84 -9.92 -25.03
C GLY A 329 -34.36 -9.85 -25.46
N THR A 330 -33.99 -8.82 -26.19
CA THR A 330 -32.61 -8.63 -26.73
C THR A 330 -31.84 -7.57 -25.95
N ASN A 331 -32.08 -6.30 -26.26
CA ASN A 331 -31.28 -5.18 -25.74
C ASN A 331 -31.40 -4.98 -24.24
N ASP A 332 -32.63 -5.03 -23.67
CA ASP A 332 -32.82 -4.77 -22.24
C ASP A 332 -32.17 -5.89 -21.40
N ILE A 333 -32.30 -7.16 -21.79
CA ILE A 333 -31.62 -8.27 -21.11
C ILE A 333 -30.11 -8.21 -21.29
N GLN A 334 -29.60 -7.79 -22.46
CA GLN A 334 -28.17 -7.60 -22.67
C GLN A 334 -27.62 -6.49 -21.79
N GLN A 335 -28.36 -5.40 -21.62
CA GLN A 335 -27.97 -4.31 -20.72
C GLN A 335 -27.96 -4.76 -19.24
N ILE A 336 -28.96 -5.55 -18.81
CA ILE A 336 -28.99 -6.19 -17.49
C ILE A 336 -27.74 -7.08 -17.31
N GLN A 337 -27.42 -7.92 -18.30
CA GLN A 337 -26.24 -8.78 -18.26
C GLN A 337 -24.95 -8.00 -18.09
N MET A 338 -24.75 -6.91 -18.87
CA MET A 338 -23.56 -6.07 -18.81
C MET A 338 -23.40 -5.45 -17.41
N VAL A 339 -24.47 -4.88 -16.87
CA VAL A 339 -24.43 -4.25 -15.54
C VAL A 339 -24.26 -5.27 -14.42
N LEU A 340 -24.80 -6.50 -14.57
CA LEU A 340 -24.54 -7.58 -13.61
C LEU A 340 -23.06 -7.96 -13.54
N VAL A 341 -22.36 -8.03 -14.69
CA VAL A 341 -20.90 -8.26 -14.70
C VAL A 341 -20.17 -7.14 -13.97
N MET A 342 -20.51 -5.89 -14.28
CA MET A 342 -19.89 -4.73 -13.62
C MET A 342 -20.18 -4.69 -12.12
N LEU A 343 -21.41 -5.02 -11.72
CA LEU A 343 -21.82 -5.06 -10.32
C LEU A 343 -21.03 -6.12 -9.53
N LEU A 344 -20.92 -7.33 -10.07
CA LEU A 344 -20.19 -8.42 -9.45
C LEU A 344 -18.68 -8.17 -9.38
N ARG A 345 -18.12 -7.43 -10.32
CA ARG A 345 -16.68 -7.19 -10.43
C ARG A 345 -16.24 -5.89 -9.77
N MET A 346 -16.97 -4.78 -9.98
CA MET A 346 -16.53 -3.45 -9.55
C MET A 346 -17.22 -2.96 -8.27
N VAL A 347 -18.56 -3.21 -8.15
CA VAL A 347 -19.33 -2.70 -6.99
C VAL A 347 -18.93 -3.38 -5.69
N LEU A 348 -18.57 -4.65 -5.75
CA LEU A 348 -18.08 -5.38 -4.58
C LEU A 348 -16.61 -5.07 -4.30
N TYR A 349 -15.80 -4.87 -5.34
CA TYR A 349 -14.35 -4.66 -5.22
C TYR A 349 -13.99 -3.28 -4.64
N ALA A 350 -14.61 -2.22 -5.15
CA ALA A 350 -14.27 -0.86 -4.77
C ALA A 350 -14.42 -0.55 -3.26
N PRO A 351 -15.51 -0.97 -2.56
CA PRO A 351 -15.58 -0.80 -1.11
C PRO A 351 -14.53 -1.60 -0.34
N ILE A 352 -14.18 -2.82 -0.82
CA ILE A 352 -13.15 -3.66 -0.19
C ILE A 352 -11.81 -2.96 -0.28
N LEU A 353 -11.45 -2.44 -1.48
CA LEU A 353 -10.21 -1.67 -1.67
C LEU A 353 -10.20 -0.38 -0.84
N ALA A 354 -11.29 0.36 -0.80
CA ALA A 354 -11.37 1.61 -0.04
C ALA A 354 -11.15 1.36 1.47
N ILE A 355 -11.87 0.38 2.03
CA ILE A 355 -11.75 0.02 3.46
C ILE A 355 -10.36 -0.57 3.74
N GLY A 356 -9.90 -1.49 2.90
CA GLY A 356 -8.57 -2.09 3.04
C GLY A 356 -7.45 -1.06 2.95
N GLY A 357 -7.53 -0.11 2.01
CA GLY A 357 -6.57 0.98 1.88
C GLY A 357 -6.52 1.89 3.12
N ILE A 358 -7.68 2.22 3.69
CA ILE A 358 -7.76 2.99 4.94
C ILE A 358 -7.11 2.23 6.11
N ILE A 359 -7.34 0.92 6.21
CA ILE A 359 -6.73 0.07 7.25
C ILE A 359 -5.21 0.04 7.08
N MET A 360 -4.70 -0.18 5.86
CA MET A 360 -3.26 -0.21 5.60
C MET A 360 -2.58 1.12 5.95
N VAL A 361 -3.17 2.25 5.54
CA VAL A 361 -2.68 3.59 5.89
C VAL A 361 -2.61 3.78 7.41
N SER A 362 -3.65 3.35 8.15
CA SER A 362 -3.68 3.50 9.60
C SER A 362 -2.65 2.61 10.33
N GLN A 363 -2.23 1.53 9.71
CA GLN A 363 -1.20 0.63 10.24
C GLN A 363 0.22 1.13 9.95
N THR A 364 0.43 1.83 8.83
CA THR A 364 1.75 2.36 8.47
C THR A 364 2.14 3.51 9.40
N ASN A 365 1.37 4.59 9.46
CA ASN A 365 1.61 5.69 10.40
C ASN A 365 0.35 6.51 10.67
N LEU A 366 -0.03 6.64 11.95
CA LEU A 366 -1.20 7.42 12.36
C LEU A 366 -1.01 8.94 12.15
N ALA A 367 0.21 9.45 12.29
CA ALA A 367 0.48 10.88 12.21
C ALA A 367 0.16 11.47 10.82
N MET A 368 0.29 10.68 9.74
CA MET A 368 -0.04 11.09 8.37
C MET A 368 -1.46 10.72 7.92
N SER A 369 -2.17 9.87 8.66
CA SER A 369 -3.50 9.34 8.26
C SER A 369 -4.56 10.42 8.06
N TRP A 370 -4.42 11.60 8.71
CA TRP A 370 -5.33 12.74 8.52
C TRP A 370 -5.37 13.25 7.07
N ILE A 371 -4.25 13.11 6.32
CA ILE A 371 -4.17 13.51 4.88
C ILE A 371 -5.14 12.66 4.06
N ILE A 372 -5.22 11.36 4.36
CA ILE A 372 -6.14 10.45 3.67
C ILE A 372 -7.59 10.77 4.00
N VAL A 373 -7.88 11.09 5.28
CA VAL A 373 -9.22 11.54 5.67
C VAL A 373 -9.60 12.82 4.93
N LEU A 374 -8.68 13.79 4.85
CA LEU A 374 -8.88 15.02 4.07
C LEU A 374 -9.14 14.70 2.59
N ALA A 375 -8.35 13.82 1.99
CA ALA A 375 -8.53 13.39 0.60
C ALA A 375 -9.92 12.79 0.36
N ILE A 376 -10.37 11.88 1.24
CA ILE A 376 -11.70 11.25 1.15
C ILE A 376 -12.82 12.30 1.25
N VAL A 377 -12.70 13.25 2.17
CA VAL A 377 -13.68 14.33 2.32
C VAL A 377 -13.74 15.21 1.07
N VAL A 378 -12.57 15.62 0.54
CA VAL A 378 -12.50 16.43 -0.68
C VAL A 378 -13.11 15.68 -1.87
N ILE A 379 -12.74 14.41 -2.07
CA ILE A 379 -13.31 13.56 -3.13
C ILE A 379 -14.82 13.44 -2.98
N GLY A 380 -15.29 13.18 -1.75
CA GLY A 380 -16.72 13.07 -1.45
C GLY A 380 -17.49 14.36 -1.81
N ILE A 381 -16.94 15.52 -1.46
CA ILE A 381 -17.52 16.83 -1.81
C ILE A 381 -17.53 17.02 -3.33
N VAL A 382 -16.44 16.73 -4.02
CA VAL A 382 -16.34 16.86 -5.49
C VAL A 382 -17.37 15.97 -6.18
N ILE A 383 -17.46 14.69 -5.79
CA ILE A 383 -18.43 13.75 -6.35
C ILE A 383 -19.87 14.23 -6.08
N ALA A 384 -20.18 14.64 -4.85
CA ALA A 384 -21.51 15.12 -4.48
C ALA A 384 -21.89 16.36 -5.29
N LEU A 385 -20.97 17.30 -5.48
CA LEU A 385 -21.19 18.51 -6.27
C LEU A 385 -21.44 18.19 -7.75
N LEU A 386 -20.60 17.36 -8.36
CA LEU A 386 -20.74 16.94 -9.75
C LEU A 386 -22.06 16.19 -9.98
N MET A 387 -22.43 15.29 -9.08
CA MET A 387 -23.70 14.57 -9.14
C MET A 387 -24.91 15.51 -8.96
N ALA A 388 -24.84 16.45 -8.03
CA ALA A 388 -25.91 17.43 -7.82
C ALA A 388 -26.15 18.32 -9.06
N LEU A 389 -25.09 18.63 -9.81
CA LEU A 389 -25.19 19.39 -11.05
C LEU A 389 -25.68 18.55 -12.25
N ALA A 390 -25.24 17.28 -12.35
CA ALA A 390 -25.50 16.44 -13.51
C ALA A 390 -26.87 15.73 -13.45
N LEU A 391 -27.27 15.18 -12.28
CA LEU A 391 -28.50 14.37 -12.18
C LEU A 391 -29.78 15.09 -12.60
N PRO A 392 -30.04 16.38 -12.21
CA PRO A 392 -31.21 17.09 -12.68
C PRO A 392 -31.23 17.26 -14.20
N LYS A 393 -30.05 17.51 -14.79
CA LYS A 393 -29.91 17.72 -16.23
C LYS A 393 -30.13 16.43 -17.05
N PHE A 394 -29.77 15.28 -16.52
CA PHE A 394 -30.11 13.99 -17.15
C PHE A 394 -31.62 13.77 -17.26
N LYS A 395 -32.39 14.14 -16.24
CA LYS A 395 -33.87 14.06 -16.29
C LYS A 395 -34.46 15.00 -17.32
N ILE A 396 -33.91 16.23 -17.43
CA ILE A 396 -34.36 17.22 -18.43
C ILE A 396 -34.00 16.73 -19.85
N MET A 397 -32.79 16.21 -20.02
CA MET A 397 -32.31 15.68 -21.30
C MET A 397 -33.24 14.60 -21.84
N GLN A 398 -33.74 13.68 -20.99
CA GLN A 398 -34.69 12.63 -21.42
C GLN A 398 -35.98 13.26 -21.99
N LYS A 399 -36.55 14.26 -21.31
CA LYS A 399 -37.76 14.98 -21.80
C LYS A 399 -37.50 15.68 -23.13
N LEU A 400 -36.30 16.24 -23.33
CA LEU A 400 -35.94 16.91 -24.58
C LEU A 400 -35.73 15.92 -25.74
N ILE A 401 -35.20 14.73 -25.46
CA ILE A 401 -35.11 13.62 -26.43
C ILE A 401 -36.52 13.22 -26.87
N ASP A 402 -37.45 13.03 -25.92
CA ASP A 402 -38.83 12.68 -26.22
C ASP A 402 -39.50 13.78 -27.08
N ARG A 403 -39.22 15.06 -26.83
CA ARG A 403 -39.73 16.20 -27.64
C ARG A 403 -39.16 16.18 -29.06
N VAL A 404 -37.85 15.95 -29.25
CA VAL A 404 -37.24 15.83 -30.58
C VAL A 404 -37.86 14.67 -31.35
N ASN A 405 -38.03 13.52 -30.68
CA ASN A 405 -38.64 12.33 -31.28
C ASN A 405 -40.13 12.60 -31.69
N LEU A 406 -40.88 13.33 -30.85
CA LEU A 406 -42.25 13.71 -31.14
C LEU A 406 -42.33 14.59 -32.37
N VAL A 407 -41.55 15.69 -32.44
CA VAL A 407 -41.50 16.59 -33.57
C VAL A 407 -41.09 15.87 -34.84
N SER A 408 -40.05 15.01 -34.79
CA SER A 408 -39.60 14.18 -35.90
C SER A 408 -40.70 13.25 -36.41
N ARG A 409 -41.46 12.63 -35.50
CA ARG A 409 -42.57 11.73 -35.87
C ARG A 409 -43.69 12.49 -36.54
N GLU A 410 -44.07 13.64 -36.00
CA GLU A 410 -45.11 14.51 -36.55
C GLU A 410 -44.75 14.97 -37.97
N MET A 411 -43.48 15.42 -38.18
CA MET A 411 -42.97 15.80 -39.49
C MET A 411 -43.04 14.66 -40.49
N LEU A 412 -42.56 13.45 -40.12
CA LEU A 412 -42.58 12.29 -41.03
C LEU A 412 -43.99 11.83 -41.39
N THR A 413 -44.90 11.84 -40.40
CA THR A 413 -46.29 11.43 -40.61
C THR A 413 -47.06 12.48 -41.43
N GLY A 414 -46.79 13.79 -41.17
CA GLY A 414 -47.43 14.91 -41.83
C GLY A 414 -46.75 15.41 -43.12
N MET A 415 -45.75 14.74 -43.67
CA MET A 415 -44.89 15.21 -44.75
C MET A 415 -45.70 15.65 -46.00
N SER A 416 -46.75 14.93 -46.38
CA SER A 416 -47.60 15.26 -47.52
C SER A 416 -48.39 16.57 -47.28
N VAL A 417 -48.85 16.81 -46.06
CA VAL A 417 -49.58 18.02 -45.67
C VAL A 417 -48.63 19.22 -45.62
N ILE A 418 -47.45 19.04 -45.00
CA ILE A 418 -46.42 20.08 -44.89
C ILE A 418 -46.03 20.58 -46.30
N ARG A 419 -45.85 19.69 -47.28
CA ARG A 419 -45.54 20.04 -48.66
C ARG A 419 -46.71 20.69 -49.39
N ALA A 420 -47.95 20.23 -49.14
CA ALA A 420 -49.13 20.78 -49.77
C ALA A 420 -49.42 22.26 -49.33
N PHE A 421 -49.07 22.61 -48.11
CA PHE A 421 -49.29 23.93 -47.54
C PHE A 421 -48.02 24.80 -47.48
N ASP A 422 -46.90 24.36 -48.10
CA ASP A 422 -45.61 25.07 -48.16
C ASP A 422 -45.12 25.51 -46.76
N ARG A 423 -45.20 24.58 -45.77
CA ARG A 423 -44.84 24.83 -44.36
C ARG A 423 -43.51 24.18 -43.95
N GLN A 424 -42.63 23.86 -44.86
CA GLN A 424 -41.35 23.24 -44.59
C GLN A 424 -40.49 24.08 -43.66
N GLU A 425 -40.34 25.38 -43.94
CA GLU A 425 -39.51 26.29 -43.16
C GLU A 425 -40.01 26.43 -41.70
N TYR A 426 -41.32 26.42 -41.48
CA TYR A 426 -41.91 26.44 -40.14
C TYR A 426 -41.57 25.15 -39.34
N GLU A 427 -41.70 24.01 -39.94
CA GLU A 427 -41.41 22.73 -39.28
C GLU A 427 -39.91 22.54 -39.07
N GLU A 428 -39.04 23.00 -39.98
CA GLU A 428 -37.59 23.04 -39.80
C GLU A 428 -37.21 23.89 -38.60
N ALA A 429 -37.78 25.10 -38.47
CA ALA A 429 -37.56 25.99 -37.32
C ALA A 429 -38.01 25.34 -35.99
N ARG A 430 -39.17 24.67 -36.01
CA ARG A 430 -39.70 23.95 -34.83
C ARG A 430 -38.80 22.76 -34.44
N PHE A 431 -38.23 22.02 -35.40
CA PHE A 431 -37.28 20.97 -35.14
C PHE A 431 -35.96 21.55 -34.61
N ASP A 432 -35.45 22.62 -35.21
CA ASP A 432 -34.21 23.26 -34.79
C ASP A 432 -34.32 23.80 -33.34
N GLU A 433 -35.46 24.38 -32.96
CA GLU A 433 -35.72 24.78 -31.57
C GLU A 433 -35.61 23.59 -30.59
N ALA A 434 -36.26 22.47 -30.93
CA ALA A 434 -36.22 21.25 -30.09
C ALA A 434 -34.83 20.66 -30.02
N SER A 435 -34.14 20.59 -31.16
CA SER A 435 -32.78 20.10 -31.28
C SER A 435 -31.77 20.97 -30.54
N THR A 436 -31.88 22.30 -30.69
CA THR A 436 -31.01 23.27 -29.98
C THR A 436 -31.21 23.20 -28.46
N ALA A 437 -32.43 23.03 -27.96
CA ALA A 437 -32.68 22.84 -26.54
C ALA A 437 -32.02 21.56 -25.99
N LEU A 438 -32.10 20.47 -26.72
CA LEU A 438 -31.42 19.23 -26.42
C LEU A 438 -29.89 19.42 -26.44
N TYR A 439 -29.36 20.02 -27.50
CA TYR A 439 -27.92 20.28 -27.65
C TYR A 439 -27.36 21.09 -26.48
N LYS A 440 -27.98 22.20 -26.10
CA LYS A 440 -27.53 23.04 -24.98
C LYS A 440 -27.50 22.26 -23.66
N THR A 441 -28.50 21.43 -23.40
CA THR A 441 -28.59 20.63 -22.17
C THR A 441 -27.53 19.51 -22.17
N GLN A 442 -27.35 18.84 -23.31
CA GLN A 442 -26.35 17.79 -23.49
C GLN A 442 -24.93 18.34 -23.39
N LEU A 443 -24.67 19.51 -24.01
CA LEU A 443 -23.38 20.16 -23.95
C LEU A 443 -23.01 20.53 -22.50
N PHE A 444 -23.94 21.09 -21.72
CA PHE A 444 -23.73 21.39 -20.31
C PHE A 444 -23.41 20.12 -19.51
N THR A 445 -24.22 19.07 -19.68
CA THR A 445 -24.04 17.79 -18.97
C THR A 445 -22.71 17.14 -19.32
N ASN A 446 -22.34 17.14 -20.61
CA ASN A 446 -21.06 16.58 -21.05
C ASN A 446 -19.88 17.39 -20.51
N ARG A 447 -19.96 18.72 -20.48
CA ARG A 447 -18.93 19.57 -19.87
C ARG A 447 -18.72 19.22 -18.37
N VAL A 448 -19.81 19.13 -17.61
CA VAL A 448 -19.74 18.74 -16.18
C VAL A 448 -19.09 17.37 -16.02
N MET A 449 -19.47 16.39 -16.87
CA MET A 449 -18.87 15.05 -16.83
C MET A 449 -17.40 15.02 -17.25
N THR A 450 -17.02 15.84 -18.24
CA THR A 450 -15.64 15.96 -18.70
C THR A 450 -14.72 16.55 -17.63
N PHE A 451 -15.23 17.46 -16.80
CA PHE A 451 -14.48 18.01 -15.67
C PHE A 451 -14.17 17.00 -14.58
N MET A 452 -14.88 15.88 -14.51
CA MET A 452 -14.70 14.88 -13.46
C MET A 452 -13.26 14.32 -13.43
N MET A 453 -12.74 13.89 -14.58
CA MET A 453 -11.39 13.29 -14.64
C MET A 453 -10.26 14.29 -14.32
N PRO A 454 -10.22 15.49 -14.92
CA PRO A 454 -9.21 16.50 -14.54
C PRO A 454 -9.27 16.90 -13.05
N THR A 455 -10.48 17.03 -12.50
CA THR A 455 -10.63 17.38 -11.08
C THR A 455 -10.13 16.26 -10.17
N MET A 456 -10.42 15.01 -10.50
CA MET A 456 -9.90 13.87 -9.74
C MET A 456 -8.37 13.76 -9.84
N MET A 457 -7.79 14.01 -11.04
CA MET A 457 -6.33 14.09 -11.20
C MET A 457 -5.73 15.22 -10.38
N LEU A 458 -6.39 16.38 -10.32
CA LEU A 458 -5.94 17.49 -9.48
C LEU A 458 -5.95 17.11 -8.00
N VAL A 459 -7.01 16.45 -7.52
CA VAL A 459 -7.09 15.97 -6.13
C VAL A 459 -5.99 14.95 -5.85
N MET A 460 -5.82 13.96 -6.73
CA MET A 460 -4.81 12.91 -6.58
C MET A 460 -3.40 13.50 -6.51
N ASN A 461 -3.03 14.36 -7.47
CA ASN A 461 -1.72 15.00 -7.48
C ASN A 461 -1.56 15.96 -6.30
N GLY A 462 -2.61 16.70 -5.93
CA GLY A 462 -2.61 17.58 -4.76
C GLY A 462 -2.37 16.82 -3.45
N VAL A 463 -3.00 15.67 -3.28
CA VAL A 463 -2.77 14.78 -2.15
C VAL A 463 -1.34 14.25 -2.15
N SER A 464 -0.81 13.83 -3.32
CA SER A 464 0.58 13.38 -3.43
C SER A 464 1.57 14.47 -3.06
N VAL A 465 1.37 15.71 -3.53
CA VAL A 465 2.21 16.86 -3.16
C VAL A 465 2.12 17.14 -1.65
N LEU A 466 0.93 17.05 -1.06
CA LEU A 466 0.74 17.24 0.38
C LEU A 466 1.44 16.14 1.20
N ILE A 467 1.37 14.88 0.74
CA ILE A 467 2.08 13.76 1.37
C ILE A 467 3.59 14.01 1.31
N VAL A 468 4.14 14.43 0.16
CA VAL A 468 5.58 14.72 0.03
C VAL A 468 5.98 15.90 0.91
N TRP A 469 5.19 16.97 0.93
CA TRP A 469 5.46 18.16 1.76
C TRP A 469 5.50 17.84 3.26
N VAL A 470 4.47 17.18 3.75
CA VAL A 470 4.34 16.82 5.18
C VAL A 470 5.27 15.65 5.52
N GLY A 471 5.34 14.65 4.62
CA GLY A 471 6.17 13.46 4.80
C GLY A 471 7.66 13.81 4.84
N GLY A 472 8.13 14.76 4.01
CA GLY A 472 9.51 15.22 4.08
C GLY A 472 9.90 15.75 5.45
N SER A 473 9.01 16.51 6.12
CA SER A 473 9.23 16.97 7.49
C SER A 473 9.24 15.82 8.52
N TYR A 474 8.45 14.78 8.30
CA TYR A 474 8.43 13.61 9.18
C TYR A 474 9.63 12.68 8.94
N ILE A 475 10.14 12.59 7.71
CA ILE A 475 11.39 11.88 7.38
C ILE A 475 12.56 12.59 8.06
N ASP A 476 12.63 13.92 7.97
CA ASP A 476 13.69 14.74 8.58
C ASP A 476 13.70 14.60 10.12
N SER A 477 12.53 14.40 10.74
CA SER A 477 12.40 14.11 12.17
C SER A 477 12.51 12.62 12.54
N GLY A 478 12.70 11.72 11.56
CA GLY A 478 12.84 10.28 11.76
C GLY A 478 11.55 9.51 12.08
N VAL A 479 10.39 10.16 12.01
CA VAL A 479 9.09 9.53 12.35
C VAL A 479 8.63 8.52 11.30
N ILE A 480 9.03 8.70 10.03
CA ILE A 480 8.72 7.80 8.92
C ILE A 480 9.94 7.61 8.01
N GLN A 481 9.95 6.51 7.27
CA GLN A 481 10.96 6.25 6.24
C GLN A 481 10.49 6.70 4.85
N THR A 482 11.40 6.80 3.90
CA THR A 482 11.10 7.24 2.53
C THR A 482 10.16 6.28 1.81
N GLY A 483 10.32 4.97 2.01
CA GLY A 483 9.46 3.95 1.44
C GLY A 483 8.03 4.03 2.00
N ASP A 484 7.87 4.31 3.29
CA ASP A 484 6.56 4.57 3.89
C ASP A 484 5.83 5.71 3.17
N MET A 485 6.52 6.81 2.87
CA MET A 485 5.95 7.93 2.12
C MET A 485 5.49 7.48 0.71
N ILE A 486 6.27 6.64 0.02
CA ILE A 486 5.92 6.07 -1.28
C ILE A 486 4.69 5.16 -1.17
N ALA A 487 4.63 4.33 -0.12
CA ALA A 487 3.47 3.49 0.17
C ALA A 487 2.21 4.34 0.42
N PHE A 488 2.31 5.43 1.20
CA PHE A 488 1.21 6.39 1.44
C PHE A 488 0.68 6.99 0.14
N ILE A 489 1.56 7.42 -0.78
CA ILE A 489 1.16 7.95 -2.08
C ILE A 489 0.40 6.87 -2.86
N THR A 490 0.90 5.65 -2.89
CA THR A 490 0.30 4.54 -3.62
C THR A 490 -1.07 4.14 -3.03
N TYR A 491 -1.18 4.04 -1.70
CA TYR A 491 -2.47 3.80 -1.04
C TYR A 491 -3.48 4.91 -1.32
N SER A 492 -3.03 6.18 -1.33
CA SER A 492 -3.90 7.30 -1.69
C SER A 492 -4.47 7.16 -3.09
N MET A 493 -3.64 6.76 -4.06
CA MET A 493 -4.08 6.51 -5.45
C MET A 493 -5.11 5.39 -5.51
N VAL A 494 -4.90 4.27 -4.80
CA VAL A 494 -5.83 3.14 -4.74
C VAL A 494 -7.17 3.57 -4.16
N ILE A 495 -7.17 4.35 -3.07
CA ILE A 495 -8.38 4.88 -2.43
C ILE A 495 -9.14 5.79 -3.41
N VAL A 496 -8.47 6.76 -4.03
CA VAL A 496 -9.08 7.69 -5.02
C VAL A 496 -9.70 6.92 -6.18
N MET A 497 -8.98 5.91 -6.73
CA MET A 497 -9.49 5.07 -7.82
C MET A 497 -10.71 4.24 -7.41
N SER A 498 -10.76 3.77 -6.16
CA SER A 498 -11.92 3.06 -5.62
C SER A 498 -13.17 3.95 -5.59
N PHE A 499 -13.04 5.22 -5.19
CA PHE A 499 -14.13 6.18 -5.22
C PHE A 499 -14.57 6.53 -6.65
N LEU A 500 -13.65 6.62 -7.60
CA LEU A 500 -13.98 6.79 -9.03
C LEU A 500 -14.80 5.61 -9.56
N MET A 501 -14.42 4.37 -9.22
CA MET A 501 -15.18 3.18 -9.59
C MET A 501 -16.62 3.23 -9.05
N ILE A 502 -16.79 3.59 -7.77
CA ILE A 502 -18.12 3.73 -7.15
C ILE A 502 -18.95 4.79 -7.88
N SER A 503 -18.35 5.92 -8.23
CA SER A 503 -19.03 7.02 -8.94
C SER A 503 -19.50 6.61 -10.33
N MET A 504 -18.68 5.89 -11.08
CA MET A 504 -19.03 5.39 -12.43
C MET A 504 -20.22 4.44 -12.39
N ILE A 505 -20.28 3.60 -11.38
CA ILE A 505 -21.37 2.65 -11.17
C ILE A 505 -22.68 3.38 -10.84
N ALA A 506 -22.63 4.42 -10.00
CA ALA A 506 -23.80 5.21 -9.63
C ALA A 506 -24.50 5.83 -10.85
N ILE A 507 -23.77 6.10 -11.94
CA ILE A 507 -24.33 6.62 -13.22
C ILE A 507 -24.97 5.49 -14.04
N MET A 508 -24.38 4.29 -14.05
CA MET A 508 -24.84 3.18 -14.92
C MET A 508 -26.00 2.40 -14.30
N LEU A 509 -26.08 2.32 -13.00
CA LEU A 509 -27.07 1.52 -12.28
C LEU A 509 -28.53 1.92 -12.56
N PRO A 510 -28.92 3.21 -12.63
CA PRO A 510 -30.29 3.60 -12.97
C PRO A 510 -30.73 3.14 -14.35
N ARG A 511 -29.86 3.13 -15.34
CA ARG A 511 -30.18 2.67 -16.71
C ARG A 511 -30.56 1.20 -16.73
N ALA A 512 -29.82 0.38 -16.02
CA ALA A 512 -30.09 -1.05 -15.94
C ALA A 512 -31.33 -1.36 -15.06
N ASP A 513 -31.65 -0.51 -14.08
CA ASP A 513 -32.87 -0.66 -13.28
C ASP A 513 -34.12 -0.40 -14.13
N VAL A 514 -34.07 0.55 -15.08
CA VAL A 514 -35.13 0.79 -16.07
C VAL A 514 -35.29 -0.41 -17.00
N ALA A 515 -34.20 -0.98 -17.53
CA ALA A 515 -34.24 -2.18 -18.35
C ALA A 515 -34.85 -3.38 -17.58
N ALA A 516 -34.43 -3.55 -16.31
CA ALA A 516 -35.00 -4.57 -15.43
C ALA A 516 -36.50 -4.34 -15.16
N GLN A 517 -36.91 -3.09 -15.02
CA GLN A 517 -38.34 -2.75 -14.84
C GLN A 517 -39.17 -3.15 -16.06
N ARG A 518 -38.70 -2.85 -17.29
CA ARG A 518 -39.39 -3.22 -18.53
C ARG A 518 -39.52 -4.72 -18.71
N VAL A 519 -38.46 -5.47 -18.37
CA VAL A 519 -38.47 -6.93 -18.44
C VAL A 519 -39.45 -7.51 -17.40
N ASN A 520 -39.41 -7.02 -16.17
CA ASN A 520 -40.33 -7.48 -15.11
C ASN A 520 -41.77 -7.12 -15.43
N GLU A 521 -42.05 -5.99 -16.07
CA GLU A 521 -43.42 -5.63 -16.48
C GLU A 521 -44.05 -6.74 -17.36
N VAL A 522 -43.30 -7.33 -18.28
CA VAL A 522 -43.78 -8.46 -19.08
C VAL A 522 -43.89 -9.72 -18.26
N LEU A 523 -42.94 -10.02 -17.39
CA LEU A 523 -42.93 -11.22 -16.57
C LEU A 523 -44.08 -11.23 -15.52
N ASP A 524 -44.43 -10.05 -14.98
CA ASP A 524 -45.46 -9.89 -13.94
C ASP A 524 -46.87 -9.75 -14.54
N THR A 525 -47.04 -9.52 -15.84
CA THR A 525 -48.33 -9.43 -16.52
C THR A 525 -49.04 -10.79 -16.49
N GLU A 526 -50.23 -10.87 -15.89
CA GLU A 526 -51.03 -12.09 -15.91
C GLU A 526 -51.73 -12.24 -17.25
N PRO A 527 -51.55 -13.37 -18.00
CA PRO A 527 -52.25 -13.59 -19.24
C PRO A 527 -53.76 -13.78 -18.97
N HIS A 528 -54.61 -13.07 -19.70
CA HIS A 528 -56.04 -13.30 -19.65
C HIS A 528 -56.32 -14.70 -20.22
N ARG A 529 -56.51 -15.66 -19.34
CA ARG A 529 -57.00 -16.99 -19.72
C ARG A 529 -58.43 -16.85 -20.25
N SER A 530 -58.57 -16.72 -21.55
CA SER A 530 -59.80 -17.17 -22.17
C SER A 530 -59.83 -18.68 -22.09
N VAL A 531 -60.44 -19.21 -21.03
CA VAL A 531 -60.80 -20.61 -20.95
C VAL A 531 -61.93 -20.80 -21.93
N GLN A 532 -61.60 -21.01 -23.21
CA GLN A 532 -62.48 -21.73 -24.11
C GLN A 532 -62.21 -23.21 -23.87
N LEU A 533 -62.94 -23.77 -22.93
CA LEU A 533 -63.26 -25.19 -22.95
C LEU A 533 -64.00 -25.46 -24.26
N VAL A 534 -63.29 -25.90 -25.27
CA VAL A 534 -63.88 -26.59 -26.42
C VAL A 534 -64.22 -27.95 -25.89
N SER A 535 -65.51 -28.14 -25.56
CA SER A 535 -66.15 -29.43 -25.33
C SER A 535 -66.24 -30.24 -26.63
#